data_a694b4761bf5826bd060c986a09f2c30
#
_entry.id   a694b4761bf5826bd060c986a09f2c30
#
_cell.length_a   1.000
_cell.length_b   1.000
_cell.length_c   1.000
_cell.angle_alpha   90.00
_cell.angle_beta   90.00
_cell.angle_gamma   90.00
#
_symmetry.space_group_name_H-M   'P 1'
#
loop_
_entity.id
_entity.type
_entity.pdbx_description
1 polymer ?
#
loop_
_entity_poly.entity_id
_entity_poly.type
_entity_poly.pdbx_seq_one_letter_code
_entity_poly.pdbx_strand_id
1 'polypeptide(L)'
;MYIEIINEEFDPWQKLVEYKRSQLKEKNNIGACSVFLGTMRDINSGDAIKSMELQHYPDMTEGYLEKIVQNVTKKYKIIDSIVLHRVGLVNPSDPIVLVASWSEHRDEAFEATRQIMEALKSEAPFWKKEATDKGFRWVEPEMQSSEEMNEA
;
A
#
# COMPACT_ATOMS: atom_id res chain seq x y z
N MET A 1 -1.30 5.26 -14.00
CA MET A 1 -1.80 4.66 -12.75
C MET A 1 -2.05 3.18 -12.96
N TYR A 2 -1.52 2.36 -12.10
CA TYR A 2 -1.75 0.92 -12.11
C TYR A 2 -2.06 0.43 -10.69
N ILE A 3 -3.17 -0.29 -10.53
CA ILE A 3 -3.63 -0.83 -9.26
C ILE A 3 -3.95 -2.31 -9.45
N GLU A 4 -3.40 -3.16 -8.60
CA GLU A 4 -3.64 -4.59 -8.65
C GLU A 4 -3.77 -5.15 -7.24
N ILE A 5 -4.81 -5.95 -7.02
CA ILE A 5 -4.96 -6.79 -5.82
C ILE A 5 -4.53 -8.19 -6.18
N ILE A 6 -3.56 -8.72 -5.46
CA ILE A 6 -2.85 -9.96 -5.80
C ILE A 6 -3.15 -11.01 -4.72
N ASN A 7 -3.68 -12.17 -5.11
CA ASN A 7 -4.01 -13.25 -4.18
C ASN A 7 -2.97 -14.37 -4.11
N GLU A 8 -1.77 -14.10 -4.62
CA GLU A 8 -0.63 -15.02 -4.60
C GLU A 8 0.66 -14.26 -4.25
N GLU A 9 1.72 -15.00 -3.93
CA GLU A 9 3.02 -14.40 -3.69
C GLU A 9 3.51 -13.62 -4.92
N PHE A 10 4.17 -12.50 -4.69
CA PHE A 10 4.73 -11.68 -5.76
C PHE A 10 6.08 -11.09 -5.34
N ASP A 11 6.93 -10.84 -6.32
CA ASP A 11 8.18 -10.10 -6.14
C ASP A 11 7.92 -8.62 -6.44
N PRO A 12 7.88 -7.76 -5.41
CA PRO A 12 7.58 -6.34 -5.60
C PRO A 12 8.63 -5.61 -6.43
N TRP A 13 9.90 -6.00 -6.30
CA TRP A 13 11.00 -5.37 -7.05
C TRP A 13 10.93 -5.71 -8.52
N GLN A 14 10.63 -6.96 -8.86
CA GLN A 14 10.42 -7.38 -10.23
C GLN A 14 9.24 -6.65 -10.87
N LYS A 15 8.12 -6.58 -10.17
CA LYS A 15 6.93 -5.83 -10.61
C LYS A 15 7.26 -4.37 -10.91
N LEU A 16 8.03 -3.73 -10.02
CA LEU A 16 8.46 -2.34 -10.19
C LEU A 16 9.34 -2.14 -11.42
N VAL A 17 10.32 -3.02 -11.64
CA VAL A 17 11.20 -2.99 -12.79
C VAL A 17 10.44 -3.20 -14.10
N GLU A 18 9.54 -4.18 -14.13
CA GLU A 18 8.70 -4.47 -15.30
C GLU A 18 7.81 -3.28 -15.66
N TYR A 19 7.16 -2.68 -14.65
CA TYR A 19 6.32 -1.51 -14.86
C TYR A 19 7.11 -0.32 -15.43
N LYS A 20 8.27 -0.04 -14.85
CA LYS A 20 9.16 1.03 -15.32
C LYS A 20 9.56 0.80 -16.79
N ARG A 21 9.94 -0.41 -17.13
CA ARG A 21 10.36 -0.74 -18.50
C ARG A 21 9.23 -0.64 -19.53
N SER A 22 8.02 -1.07 -19.16
CA SER A 22 6.89 -1.12 -20.07
C SER A 22 6.12 0.20 -20.17
N GLN A 23 5.93 0.91 -19.06
CA GLN A 23 5.02 2.06 -18.99
C GLN A 23 5.72 3.42 -18.93
N LEU A 24 6.95 3.48 -18.43
CA LEU A 24 7.66 4.75 -18.20
C LEU A 24 8.83 4.97 -19.15
N LYS A 25 9.04 4.10 -20.09
CA LYS A 25 10.18 4.12 -21.05
C LYS A 25 10.31 5.45 -21.80
N GLU A 26 9.20 6.02 -22.22
CA GLU A 26 9.17 7.25 -23.02
C GLU A 26 9.04 8.53 -22.18
N LYS A 27 9.01 8.40 -20.84
CA LYS A 27 8.86 9.55 -19.95
C LYS A 27 10.22 10.08 -19.50
N ASN A 28 10.58 11.26 -19.99
CA ASN A 28 11.90 11.88 -19.79
C ASN A 28 11.91 12.94 -18.69
N ASN A 29 10.75 13.22 -18.08
CA ASN A 29 10.58 14.26 -17.06
C ASN A 29 10.56 13.71 -15.63
N ILE A 30 10.87 12.44 -15.43
CA ILE A 30 10.92 11.83 -14.10
C ILE A 30 12.25 12.18 -13.43
N GLY A 31 12.19 12.95 -12.34
CA GLY A 31 13.33 13.29 -11.51
C GLY A 31 13.40 12.51 -10.20
N ALA A 32 12.29 11.88 -9.78
CA ALA A 32 12.21 11.17 -8.51
C ALA A 32 11.24 10.00 -8.56
N CYS A 33 11.57 8.97 -7.80
CA CYS A 33 10.68 7.84 -7.51
C CYS A 33 10.74 7.55 -6.01
N SER A 34 9.59 7.52 -5.36
CA SER A 34 9.46 7.08 -3.97
C SER A 34 8.76 5.74 -3.92
N VAL A 35 9.32 4.80 -3.17
CA VAL A 35 8.80 3.43 -3.05
C VAL A 35 8.59 3.11 -1.58
N PHE A 36 7.39 2.65 -1.26
CA PHE A 36 7.10 2.03 0.02
C PHE A 36 6.79 0.55 -0.20
N LEU A 37 7.48 -0.30 0.52
CA LEU A 37 7.23 -1.73 0.56
C LEU A 37 6.89 -2.14 1.98
N GLY A 38 5.68 -2.65 2.20
CA GLY A 38 5.26 -3.24 3.45
C GLY A 38 5.35 -4.76 3.41
N THR A 39 5.90 -5.34 4.47
CA THR A 39 6.01 -6.79 4.65
C THR A 39 5.35 -7.22 5.95
N MET A 40 4.99 -8.49 6.05
CA MET A 40 4.42 -9.03 7.27
C MET A 40 5.49 -9.21 8.33
N ARG A 41 5.28 -8.66 9.53
CA ARG A 41 6.10 -8.93 10.71
C ARG A 41 5.62 -10.19 11.43
N ASP A 42 6.51 -10.85 12.14
CA ASP A 42 6.22 -12.04 12.92
C ASP A 42 5.74 -11.78 14.36
N ILE A 43 5.66 -10.51 14.76
CA ILE A 43 5.18 -10.07 16.07
C ILE A 43 4.19 -8.91 15.90
N ASN A 44 3.07 -9.00 16.61
CA ASN A 44 2.12 -7.89 16.72
C ASN A 44 1.52 -7.86 18.13
N SER A 45 1.52 -6.67 18.76
CA SER A 45 1.00 -6.46 20.13
C SER A 45 1.62 -7.43 21.16
N GLY A 46 2.93 -7.75 21.01
CA GLY A 46 3.67 -8.65 21.89
C GLY A 46 3.49 -10.14 21.62
N ASP A 47 2.58 -10.52 20.72
CA ASP A 47 2.32 -11.92 20.37
C ASP A 47 3.02 -12.31 19.05
N ALA A 48 3.53 -13.54 19.01
CA ALA A 48 4.07 -14.13 17.79
C ALA A 48 2.93 -14.43 16.81
N ILE A 49 3.10 -13.99 15.56
CA ILE A 49 2.15 -14.20 14.48
C ILE A 49 2.67 -15.28 13.55
N LYS A 50 1.91 -16.34 13.38
CA LYS A 50 2.26 -17.47 12.51
C LYS A 50 1.90 -17.21 11.06
N SER A 51 0.75 -16.59 10.84
CA SER A 51 0.23 -16.23 9.53
C SER A 51 -0.85 -15.14 9.67
N MET A 52 -1.18 -14.54 8.56
CA MET A 52 -2.25 -13.56 8.51
C MET A 52 -3.08 -13.80 7.25
N GLU A 53 -4.40 -13.70 7.38
CA GLU A 53 -5.30 -13.70 6.24
C GLU A 53 -5.79 -12.29 5.97
N LEU A 54 -5.55 -11.81 4.76
CA LEU A 54 -6.00 -10.52 4.28
C LEU A 54 -7.24 -10.71 3.42
N GLN A 55 -8.30 -10.00 3.76
CA GLN A 55 -9.57 -10.02 3.02
C GLN A 55 -9.90 -8.64 2.48
N HIS A 56 -10.61 -8.60 1.37
CA HIS A 56 -11.08 -7.37 0.74
C HIS A 56 -12.48 -7.57 0.15
N TYR A 57 -13.13 -6.49 -0.23
CA TYR A 57 -14.35 -6.54 -1.05
C TYR A 57 -13.99 -6.28 -2.50
N PRO A 58 -14.10 -7.30 -3.39
CA PRO A 58 -13.88 -7.11 -4.82
C PRO A 58 -14.69 -5.93 -5.37
N ASP A 59 -14.15 -5.24 -6.35
CA ASP A 59 -14.68 -4.03 -6.98
C ASP A 59 -14.75 -2.80 -6.05
N MET A 60 -15.24 -2.95 -4.83
CA MET A 60 -15.31 -1.85 -3.87
C MET A 60 -13.91 -1.39 -3.44
N THR A 61 -13.04 -2.31 -3.04
CA THR A 61 -11.67 -2.00 -2.63
C THR A 61 -10.87 -1.37 -3.76
N GLU A 62 -10.96 -1.93 -4.96
CA GLU A 62 -10.31 -1.41 -6.16
C GLU A 62 -10.79 0.00 -6.49
N GLY A 63 -12.09 0.24 -6.44
CA GLY A 63 -12.68 1.56 -6.65
C GLY A 63 -12.19 2.60 -5.64
N TYR A 64 -12.04 2.23 -4.37
CA TYR A 64 -11.45 3.10 -3.35
C TYR A 64 -9.98 3.42 -3.64
N LEU A 65 -9.19 2.43 -4.02
CA LEU A 65 -7.78 2.62 -4.34
C LEU A 65 -7.60 3.54 -5.54
N GLU A 66 -8.39 3.36 -6.60
CA GLU A 66 -8.38 4.24 -7.77
C GLU A 66 -8.68 5.68 -7.40
N LYS A 67 -9.69 5.90 -6.58
CA LYS A 67 -10.08 7.24 -6.12
C LYS A 67 -8.99 7.90 -5.28
N ILE A 68 -8.37 7.16 -4.36
CA ILE A 68 -7.25 7.63 -3.55
C ILE A 68 -6.10 8.07 -4.45
N VAL A 69 -5.67 7.21 -5.38
CA VAL A 69 -4.54 7.51 -6.26
C VAL A 69 -4.84 8.67 -7.21
N GLN A 70 -6.05 8.76 -7.74
CA GLN A 70 -6.47 9.89 -8.58
C GLN A 70 -6.40 11.22 -7.82
N ASN A 71 -6.90 11.26 -6.59
CA ASN A 71 -6.87 12.46 -5.77
C ASN A 71 -5.44 12.90 -5.45
N VAL A 72 -4.58 11.96 -5.06
CA VAL A 72 -3.18 12.23 -4.77
C VAL A 72 -2.42 12.68 -6.02
N THR A 73 -2.66 12.04 -7.15
CA THR A 73 -2.04 12.39 -8.44
C THR A 73 -2.31 13.85 -8.82
N LYS A 74 -3.56 14.30 -8.66
CA LYS A 74 -3.93 15.69 -8.94
C LYS A 74 -3.30 16.67 -7.96
N LYS A 75 -3.32 16.32 -6.66
CA LYS A 75 -2.81 17.20 -5.60
C LYS A 75 -1.31 17.47 -5.71
N TYR A 76 -0.54 16.44 -6.02
CA TYR A 76 0.93 16.50 -6.01
C TYR A 76 1.58 16.48 -7.39
N LYS A 77 0.80 16.60 -8.46
CA LYS A 77 1.32 16.58 -9.85
C LYS A 77 2.19 15.35 -10.13
N ILE A 78 1.70 14.19 -9.79
CA ILE A 78 2.40 12.93 -9.97
C ILE A 78 2.34 12.51 -11.45
N ILE A 79 3.48 12.06 -11.97
CA ILE A 79 3.59 11.57 -13.35
C ILE A 79 2.93 10.20 -13.49
N ASP A 80 3.22 9.30 -12.55
CA ASP A 80 2.61 7.97 -12.50
C ASP A 80 2.71 7.38 -11.10
N SER A 81 1.84 6.42 -10.80
CA SER A 81 1.84 5.68 -9.54
C SER A 81 1.41 4.24 -9.76
N ILE A 82 1.94 3.33 -8.94
CA ILE A 82 1.46 1.96 -8.85
C ILE A 82 1.12 1.62 -7.40
N VAL A 83 0.07 0.84 -7.22
CA VAL A 83 -0.33 0.27 -5.93
C VAL A 83 -0.61 -1.22 -6.14
N LEU A 84 0.18 -2.06 -5.49
CA LEU A 84 -0.03 -3.51 -5.47
C LEU A 84 -0.33 -3.92 -4.04
N HIS A 85 -1.41 -4.66 -3.82
CA HIS A 85 -1.79 -5.12 -2.49
C HIS A 85 -2.10 -6.61 -2.49
N ARG A 86 -1.44 -7.35 -1.60
CA ARG A 86 -1.67 -8.78 -1.38
C ARG A 86 -2.95 -9.01 -0.58
N VAL A 87 -3.68 -10.05 -0.96
CA VAL A 87 -4.80 -10.62 -0.20
C VAL A 87 -4.62 -12.13 -0.08
N GLY A 88 -5.42 -12.77 0.77
CA GLY A 88 -5.31 -14.18 1.07
C GLY A 88 -4.32 -14.45 2.20
N LEU A 89 -3.77 -15.66 2.23
CA LEU A 89 -2.85 -16.09 3.28
C LEU A 89 -1.45 -15.50 3.07
N VAL A 90 -0.93 -14.87 4.11
CA VAL A 90 0.39 -14.22 4.12
C VAL A 90 1.19 -14.76 5.30
N ASN A 91 2.46 -15.04 5.08
CA ASN A 91 3.39 -15.51 6.09
C ASN A 91 4.40 -14.42 6.48
N PRO A 92 5.06 -14.54 7.65
CA PRO A 92 6.11 -13.61 8.04
C PRO A 92 7.14 -13.38 6.94
N SER A 93 7.53 -12.12 6.75
CA SER A 93 8.44 -11.62 5.72
C SER A 93 7.86 -11.55 4.31
N ASP A 94 6.65 -12.04 4.06
CA ASP A 94 6.01 -11.88 2.76
C ASP A 94 5.69 -10.41 2.47
N PRO A 95 5.89 -9.95 1.23
CA PRO A 95 5.41 -8.64 0.81
C PRO A 95 3.88 -8.55 0.87
N ILE A 96 3.38 -7.45 1.41
CA ILE A 96 1.94 -7.16 1.51
C ILE A 96 1.52 -6.06 0.56
N VAL A 97 2.26 -4.97 0.53
CA VAL A 97 1.90 -3.79 -0.24
C VAL A 97 3.12 -3.14 -0.86
N LEU A 98 2.99 -2.74 -2.11
CA LEU A 98 3.94 -1.89 -2.80
C LEU A 98 3.22 -0.64 -3.27
N VAL A 99 3.74 0.52 -2.91
CA VAL A 99 3.32 1.82 -3.46
C VAL A 99 4.53 2.51 -4.03
N ALA A 100 4.46 2.91 -5.30
CA ALA A 100 5.50 3.71 -5.93
C ALA A 100 4.88 4.91 -6.63
N SER A 101 5.53 6.06 -6.51
CA SER A 101 5.13 7.30 -7.14
C SER A 101 6.31 7.95 -7.85
N TRP A 102 6.09 8.41 -9.08
CA TRP A 102 7.07 9.11 -9.90
C TRP A 102 6.66 10.55 -10.11
N SER A 103 7.59 11.48 -9.95
CA SER A 103 7.40 12.91 -10.11
C SER A 103 8.64 13.60 -10.66
N GLU A 104 8.53 14.89 -10.99
CA GLU A 104 9.69 15.70 -11.38
C GLU A 104 10.65 15.92 -10.21
N HIS A 105 10.09 16.19 -9.01
CA HIS A 105 10.86 16.51 -7.81
C HIS A 105 10.55 15.54 -6.67
N ARG A 106 11.51 15.37 -5.75
CA ARG A 106 11.44 14.40 -4.66
C ARG A 106 10.31 14.65 -3.66
N ASP A 107 10.00 15.90 -3.40
CA ASP A 107 9.02 16.25 -2.37
C ASP A 107 7.63 15.73 -2.73
N GLU A 108 7.20 15.89 -3.97
CA GLU A 108 5.93 15.37 -4.47
C GLU A 108 5.90 13.83 -4.44
N ALA A 109 7.00 13.18 -4.81
CA ALA A 109 7.09 11.73 -4.76
C ALA A 109 6.96 11.19 -3.33
N PHE A 110 7.65 11.80 -2.36
CA PHE A 110 7.55 11.42 -0.94
C PHE A 110 6.14 11.63 -0.40
N GLU A 111 5.55 12.80 -0.64
CA GLU A 111 4.23 13.13 -0.13
C GLU A 111 3.14 12.27 -0.76
N ALA A 112 3.21 12.02 -2.05
CA ALA A 112 2.24 11.16 -2.75
C ALA A 112 2.26 9.74 -2.18
N THR A 113 3.44 9.14 -2.04
CA THR A 113 3.57 7.79 -1.48
C THR A 113 3.06 7.74 -0.04
N ARG A 114 3.37 8.73 0.79
CA ARG A 114 2.85 8.85 2.16
C ARG A 114 1.33 8.92 2.17
N GLN A 115 0.74 9.82 1.40
CA GLN A 115 -0.71 10.03 1.37
C GLN A 115 -1.47 8.80 0.87
N ILE A 116 -0.95 8.10 -0.13
CA ILE A 116 -1.54 6.84 -0.59
C ILE A 116 -1.51 5.80 0.53
N MET A 117 -0.40 5.65 1.24
CA MET A 117 -0.29 4.69 2.34
C MET A 117 -1.20 5.03 3.52
N GLU A 118 -1.28 6.31 3.91
CA GLU A 118 -2.19 6.75 4.97
C GLU A 118 -3.66 6.46 4.61
N ALA A 119 -4.06 6.76 3.39
CA ALA A 119 -5.41 6.48 2.91
C ALA A 119 -5.70 4.97 2.80
N LEU A 120 -4.72 4.17 2.38
CA LEU A 120 -4.83 2.71 2.37
C LEU A 120 -5.14 2.15 3.75
N LYS A 121 -4.46 2.64 4.78
CA LYS A 121 -4.64 2.18 6.16
C LYS A 121 -5.96 2.62 6.76
N SER A 122 -6.45 3.81 6.45
CA SER A 122 -7.61 4.41 7.10
C SER A 122 -8.91 4.26 6.32
N GLU A 123 -8.87 4.17 4.99
CA GLU A 123 -10.07 4.27 4.15
C GLU A 123 -10.33 3.01 3.31
N ALA A 124 -9.28 2.27 2.91
CA ALA A 124 -9.47 1.10 2.06
C ALA A 124 -10.05 -0.07 2.85
N PRO A 125 -11.08 -0.76 2.30
CA PRO A 125 -11.75 -1.84 3.00
C PRO A 125 -10.96 -3.16 2.93
N PHE A 126 -9.92 -3.26 3.76
CA PHE A 126 -9.16 -4.48 4.02
C PHE A 126 -9.38 -4.96 5.45
N TRP A 127 -9.48 -6.28 5.63
CA TRP A 127 -9.57 -6.93 6.94
C TRP A 127 -8.40 -7.88 7.12
N LYS A 128 -7.87 -7.93 8.35
CA LYS A 128 -6.74 -8.77 8.74
C LYS A 128 -7.14 -9.72 9.84
N LYS A 129 -6.91 -11.00 9.64
CA LYS A 129 -7.11 -12.04 10.64
C LYS A 129 -5.77 -12.70 10.92
N GLU A 130 -5.27 -12.57 12.14
CA GLU A 130 -4.00 -13.11 12.58
C GLU A 130 -4.17 -14.50 13.23
N ALA A 131 -3.27 -15.42 12.91
CA ALA A 131 -3.11 -16.68 13.61
C ALA A 131 -1.96 -16.57 14.61
N THR A 132 -2.25 -16.78 15.90
CA THR A 132 -1.28 -16.73 17.01
C THR A 132 -1.29 -18.05 17.77
N ASP A 133 -0.39 -18.22 18.75
CA ASP A 133 -0.40 -19.37 19.67
C ASP A 133 -1.68 -19.44 20.53
N LYS A 134 -2.38 -18.32 20.66
CA LYS A 134 -3.63 -18.20 21.41
C LYS A 134 -4.88 -18.38 20.55
N GLY A 135 -4.75 -18.66 19.24
CA GLY A 135 -5.83 -18.81 18.27
C GLY A 135 -5.88 -17.67 17.25
N PHE A 136 -7.04 -17.48 16.65
CA PHE A 136 -7.26 -16.45 15.62
C PHE A 136 -7.81 -15.19 16.23
N ARG A 137 -7.41 -14.04 15.67
CA ARG A 137 -7.98 -12.72 16.03
C ARG A 137 -8.08 -11.79 14.83
N TRP A 138 -9.13 -11.00 14.77
CA TRP A 138 -9.24 -9.89 13.83
C TRP A 138 -8.42 -8.71 14.33
N VAL A 139 -7.71 -8.04 13.41
CA VAL A 139 -6.93 -6.83 13.71
C VAL A 139 -7.82 -5.62 13.43
N GLU A 140 -7.98 -4.77 14.46
CA GLU A 140 -8.66 -3.49 14.30
C GLU A 140 -7.87 -2.57 13.36
N PRO A 141 -8.55 -1.83 12.45
CA PRO A 141 -7.88 -0.79 11.68
C PRO A 141 -7.26 0.26 12.60
N GLU A 142 -6.05 0.75 12.27
CA GLU A 142 -5.47 1.89 12.97
C GLU A 142 -6.35 3.12 12.75
N MET A 143 -7.11 3.51 13.77
CA MET A 143 -7.82 4.79 13.77
C MET A 143 -6.79 5.89 13.98
N GLN A 144 -6.71 6.85 13.08
CA GLN A 144 -6.00 8.09 13.38
C GLN A 144 -6.63 8.69 14.62
N SER A 145 -5.84 8.84 15.68
CA SER A 145 -6.30 9.55 16.87
C SER A 145 -6.66 10.97 16.45
N SER A 146 -7.91 11.34 16.68
CA SER A 146 -8.42 12.69 16.44
C SER A 146 -7.82 13.77 17.36
N GLU A 147 -6.68 13.49 17.98
CA GLU A 147 -6.01 14.37 18.94
C GLU A 147 -5.01 15.35 18.33
N GLU A 148 -4.62 15.16 17.06
CA GLU A 148 -3.69 16.11 16.41
C GLU A 148 -4.36 17.28 15.66
N MET A 149 -5.68 17.42 15.73
CA MET A 149 -6.38 18.54 15.06
C MET A 149 -6.69 19.73 15.98
N ASN A 150 -6.20 19.75 17.23
CA ASN A 150 -6.51 20.82 18.19
C ASN A 150 -5.30 21.62 18.70
N GLU A 151 -4.12 21.49 18.10
CA GLU A 151 -3.00 22.38 18.39
C GLU A 151 -2.53 23.09 17.11
N ALA A 152 -3.28 24.04 16.72
CA ALA A 152 -2.82 25.09 15.79
C ALA A 152 -3.28 26.44 16.29
#